data_8f5bb6883fd11c9b941d7c73a517d83e
#
_entry.id   8f5bb6883fd11c9b941d7c73a517d83e
#
_cell.length_a   1.000
_cell.length_b   1.000
_cell.length_c   1.000
_cell.angle_alpha   90.00
_cell.angle_beta   90.00
_cell.angle_gamma   90.00
#
_symmetry.space_group_name_H-M   'P 1'
#
loop_
_entity.id
_entity.type
_entity.pdbx_description
1 polymer ?
#
loop_
_entity_poly.entity_id
_entity_poly.type
_entity_poly.pdbx_seq_one_letter_code
_entity_poly.pdbx_strand_id
1 'polypeptide(L)'
;MTKNRWIAFRFDNQTRLQEATRSDEFIPDPSLDMEYQRTQVDFGKKGYDRGHLCASADRLYQQEANDQTFYYTNMSPQRNNFNTGVWLALEGQVQSWGRSCTASDTLYVVKGGTIDKEEQVKEYIGGDRSKPVPKYYYMALLFKKGDSFKAIAFWMEHTDNKPAKTIKLVDYALSIDELEEKTGIDFFPSLNDNLENALEATYSTKAWPGLE
;
A
#
# COMPACT_ATOMS: atom_id res chain seq x y z
N MET A 1 8.40 18.65 -7.47
CA MET A 1 8.46 17.90 -6.20
C MET A 1 7.94 16.50 -6.45
N THR A 2 8.75 15.49 -6.21
CA THR A 2 8.33 14.09 -6.32
C THR A 2 7.42 13.73 -5.13
N LYS A 3 6.17 13.39 -5.41
CA LYS A 3 5.20 12.90 -4.44
C LYS A 3 4.88 11.47 -4.83
N ASN A 4 5.14 10.50 -3.96
CA ASN A 4 4.70 9.14 -4.21
C ASN A 4 3.18 9.06 -4.02
N ARG A 5 2.47 8.89 -5.13
CA ARG A 5 1.02 8.69 -5.14
C ARG A 5 0.67 7.29 -4.71
N TRP A 6 1.35 6.31 -5.28
CA TRP A 6 1.14 4.89 -5.04
C TRP A 6 2.40 4.10 -5.39
N ILE A 7 2.44 2.87 -4.94
CA ILE A 7 3.41 1.86 -5.32
C ILE A 7 2.68 0.60 -5.76
N ALA A 8 3.20 -0.06 -6.79
CA ALA A 8 2.69 -1.35 -7.24
C ALA A 8 3.77 -2.42 -7.13
N PHE A 9 3.39 -3.60 -6.66
CA PHE A 9 4.24 -4.77 -6.58
C PHE A 9 3.42 -6.05 -6.65
N ARG A 10 4.08 -7.21 -6.66
CA ARG A 10 3.39 -8.49 -6.69
C ARG A 10 4.04 -9.50 -5.74
N PHE A 11 3.23 -10.48 -5.35
CA PHE A 11 3.68 -11.75 -4.83
C PHE A 11 3.45 -12.84 -5.88
N ASP A 12 4.46 -13.61 -6.17
CA ASP A 12 4.46 -14.81 -7.02
C ASP A 12 5.34 -15.88 -6.39
N ASN A 13 5.63 -16.97 -7.09
CA ASN A 13 6.44 -18.06 -6.56
C ASN A 13 7.86 -17.65 -6.14
N GLN A 14 8.39 -16.53 -6.63
CA GLN A 14 9.70 -16.01 -6.27
C GLN A 14 9.59 -14.89 -5.21
N THR A 15 8.79 -13.89 -5.49
CA THR A 15 8.70 -12.69 -4.64
C THR A 15 7.97 -12.91 -3.32
N ARG A 16 7.32 -14.07 -3.12
CA ARG A 16 6.73 -14.50 -1.85
C ARG A 16 7.73 -15.04 -0.82
N LEU A 17 8.97 -15.32 -1.24
CA LEU A 17 10.01 -15.91 -0.40
C LEU A 17 10.46 -14.94 0.70
N GLN A 18 11.08 -15.48 1.75
CA GLN A 18 11.57 -14.74 2.91
C GLN A 18 13.01 -15.17 3.20
N GLU A 19 13.93 -14.76 2.32
CA GLU A 19 15.35 -15.13 2.34
C GLU A 19 16.26 -13.98 2.80
N ALA A 20 15.70 -12.74 2.84
CA ALA A 20 16.41 -11.56 3.30
C ALA A 20 16.04 -11.21 4.74
N THR A 21 16.91 -10.45 5.38
CA THR A 21 16.63 -9.84 6.68
C THR A 21 16.10 -8.43 6.51
N ARG A 22 15.28 -7.98 7.48
CA ARG A 22 14.81 -6.60 7.48
C ARG A 22 16.00 -5.65 7.58
N SER A 23 16.09 -4.71 6.64
CA SER A 23 16.92 -3.52 6.79
C SER A 23 16.26 -2.53 7.75
N ASP A 24 17.02 -1.62 8.33
CA ASP A 24 16.51 -0.50 9.13
C ASP A 24 17.20 0.81 8.73
N GLU A 25 17.91 0.82 7.62
CA GLU A 25 18.68 1.96 7.13
C GLU A 25 17.85 2.82 6.19
N PHE A 26 17.29 3.90 6.73
CA PHE A 26 16.54 4.88 5.93
C PHE A 26 17.48 5.83 5.21
N ILE A 27 17.48 5.79 3.88
CA ILE A 27 18.35 6.60 3.04
C ILE A 27 17.56 7.33 1.92
N PRO A 28 18.10 8.43 1.37
CA PRO A 28 17.61 9.00 0.13
C PRO A 28 17.64 7.98 -1.00
N ASP A 29 16.69 8.06 -1.91
CA ASP A 29 16.62 7.19 -3.09
C ASP A 29 17.78 7.52 -4.05
N PRO A 30 18.76 6.62 -4.22
CA PRO A 30 19.93 6.91 -5.04
C PRO A 30 19.64 6.95 -6.55
N SER A 31 18.46 6.52 -6.98
CA SER A 31 18.03 6.58 -8.38
C SER A 31 17.54 7.97 -8.79
N LEU A 32 17.34 8.88 -7.85
CA LEU A 32 16.87 10.23 -8.10
C LEU A 32 17.99 11.26 -8.00
N ASP A 33 17.92 12.28 -8.83
CA ASP A 33 18.77 13.47 -8.70
C ASP A 33 18.61 14.11 -7.32
N MET A 34 19.67 14.70 -6.80
CA MET A 34 19.73 15.25 -5.43
C MET A 34 18.59 16.23 -5.12
N GLU A 35 18.15 17.02 -6.09
CA GLU A 35 17.06 18.00 -5.94
C GLU A 35 15.69 17.34 -5.68
N TYR A 36 15.52 16.07 -6.07
CA TYR A 36 14.28 15.29 -5.89
C TYR A 36 14.35 14.31 -4.71
N GLN A 37 15.52 14.12 -4.14
CA GLN A 37 15.69 13.22 -3.01
C GLN A 37 14.95 13.73 -1.78
N ARG A 38 14.43 12.80 -0.98
CA ARG A 38 13.83 13.05 0.33
C ARG A 38 14.79 12.64 1.43
N THR A 39 14.65 13.28 2.58
CA THR A 39 15.48 13.02 3.74
C THR A 39 14.63 12.93 5.01
N GLN A 40 15.24 12.56 6.13
CA GLN A 40 14.55 12.47 7.43
C GLN A 40 13.86 13.79 7.83
N VAL A 41 14.41 14.93 7.45
CA VAL A 41 13.87 16.27 7.78
C VAL A 41 12.47 16.46 7.23
N ASP A 42 12.16 15.81 6.10
CA ASP A 42 10.85 15.89 5.46
C ASP A 42 9.73 15.28 6.29
N PHE A 43 10.02 14.34 7.20
CA PHE A 43 9.02 13.69 8.05
C PHE A 43 8.80 14.42 9.37
N GLY A 44 9.71 15.28 9.77
CA GLY A 44 9.58 16.26 10.84
C GLY A 44 9.11 15.72 12.19
N LYS A 45 9.25 16.54 13.25
CA LYS A 45 8.87 16.21 14.64
C LYS A 45 7.36 16.34 14.90
N LYS A 46 6.48 16.07 13.92
CA LYS A 46 5.04 16.36 14.04
C LYS A 46 4.16 15.16 14.41
N GLY A 47 4.73 14.13 15.01
CA GLY A 47 3.95 12.97 15.47
C GLY A 47 3.49 12.07 14.33
N TYR A 48 4.27 11.99 13.25
CA TYR A 48 4.10 11.05 12.16
C TYR A 48 5.28 10.07 12.10
N ASP A 49 4.94 8.81 11.88
CA ASP A 49 5.90 7.77 11.55
C ASP A 49 6.32 7.89 10.08
N ARG A 50 7.46 7.32 9.76
CA ARG A 50 7.87 7.01 8.39
C ARG A 50 7.14 5.75 7.96
N GLY A 51 5.85 5.89 7.60
CA GLY A 51 5.04 4.77 7.17
C GLY A 51 5.48 4.27 5.80
N HIS A 52 5.70 2.98 5.67
CA HIS A 52 6.05 2.36 4.40
C HIS A 52 4.82 2.30 3.48
N LEU A 53 4.97 2.61 2.20
CA LEU A 53 3.99 2.24 1.19
C LEU A 53 4.15 0.76 0.83
N CYS A 54 5.33 0.32 0.41
CA CYS A 54 5.68 -1.10 0.32
C CYS A 54 6.37 -1.50 1.61
N ALA A 55 5.75 -2.35 2.41
CA ALA A 55 6.34 -2.78 3.68
C ALA A 55 7.61 -3.60 3.46
N SER A 56 8.57 -3.52 4.40
CA SER A 56 9.77 -4.35 4.37
C SER A 56 9.42 -5.84 4.27
N ALA A 57 8.40 -6.28 5.01
CA ALA A 57 7.93 -7.66 4.96
C ALA A 57 7.34 -8.09 3.59
N ASP A 58 7.01 -7.14 2.70
CA ASP A 58 6.55 -7.44 1.34
C ASP A 58 7.72 -7.82 0.41
N ARG A 59 8.96 -7.48 0.76
CA ARG A 59 10.16 -7.61 -0.09
C ARG A 59 11.30 -8.39 0.57
N LEU A 60 11.00 -9.46 1.30
CA LEU A 60 12.01 -10.31 1.93
C LEU A 60 12.58 -11.40 1.02
N TYR A 61 12.25 -11.42 -0.25
CA TYR A 61 12.77 -12.43 -1.18
C TYR A 61 14.22 -12.17 -1.60
N GLN A 62 14.71 -10.95 -1.46
CA GLN A 62 16.07 -10.53 -1.81
C GLN A 62 16.47 -9.33 -0.98
N GLN A 63 17.73 -9.25 -0.53
CA GLN A 63 18.21 -8.20 0.35
C GLN A 63 18.09 -6.81 -0.29
N GLU A 64 18.52 -6.64 -1.53
CA GLU A 64 18.42 -5.38 -2.25
C GLU A 64 16.97 -4.88 -2.36
N ALA A 65 16.04 -5.78 -2.65
CA ALA A 65 14.62 -5.42 -2.71
C ALA A 65 14.08 -4.99 -1.34
N ASN A 66 14.59 -5.57 -0.26
CA ASN A 66 14.25 -5.16 1.11
C ASN A 66 14.85 -3.79 1.44
N ASP A 67 16.11 -3.56 1.11
CA ASP A 67 16.80 -2.29 1.38
C ASP A 67 16.10 -1.13 0.67
N GLN A 68 15.63 -1.32 -0.56
CA GLN A 68 14.86 -0.32 -1.31
C GLN A 68 13.56 0.08 -0.62
N THR A 69 12.96 -0.80 0.20
CA THR A 69 11.77 -0.41 0.97
C THR A 69 12.04 0.68 2.00
N PHE A 70 13.29 0.92 2.36
CA PHE A 70 13.72 1.96 3.31
C PHE A 70 14.12 3.28 2.63
N TYR A 71 14.00 3.39 1.32
CA TYR A 71 14.17 4.67 0.64
C TYR A 71 13.09 5.67 1.07
N TYR A 72 13.47 6.93 1.31
CA TYR A 72 12.50 7.96 1.68
C TYR A 72 11.42 8.18 0.63
N THR A 73 11.64 7.77 -0.61
CA THR A 73 10.60 7.75 -1.66
C THR A 73 9.48 6.76 -1.38
N ASN A 74 9.75 5.71 -0.62
CA ASN A 74 8.74 4.72 -0.18
C ASN A 74 8.02 5.13 1.12
N MET A 75 8.34 6.30 1.69
CA MET A 75 7.81 6.74 2.97
C MET A 75 6.64 7.71 2.80
N SER A 76 5.58 7.48 3.58
CA SER A 76 4.44 8.38 3.71
C SER A 76 4.20 8.73 5.18
N PRO A 77 3.79 9.97 5.51
CA PRO A 77 3.55 10.34 6.90
C PRO A 77 2.31 9.61 7.43
N GLN A 78 2.49 8.72 8.40
CA GLN A 78 1.39 7.98 9.03
C GLN A 78 1.34 8.23 10.54
N ARG A 79 0.13 8.40 11.10
CA ARG A 79 -0.06 8.41 12.55
C ARG A 79 0.29 7.05 13.14
N ASN A 80 0.93 7.03 14.30
CA ASN A 80 1.40 5.78 14.90
C ASN A 80 0.27 4.75 15.12
N ASN A 81 -0.85 5.18 15.68
CA ASN A 81 -2.00 4.28 15.91
C ASN A 81 -2.61 3.73 14.59
N PHE A 82 -2.53 4.46 13.49
CA PHE A 82 -2.91 3.99 12.16
C PHE A 82 -1.87 3.00 11.62
N ASN A 83 -0.59 3.40 11.59
CA ASN A 83 0.52 2.65 11.05
C ASN A 83 0.69 1.29 11.72
N THR A 84 0.69 1.26 13.05
CA THR A 84 0.86 0.03 13.86
C THR A 84 -0.46 -0.69 14.15
N GLY A 85 -1.58 -0.12 13.76
CA GLY A 85 -2.92 -0.65 13.98
C GLY A 85 -3.54 -1.25 12.72
N VAL A 86 -4.57 -0.56 12.19
CA VAL A 86 -5.38 -1.07 11.09
C VAL A 86 -4.58 -1.29 9.81
N TRP A 87 -3.59 -0.40 9.52
CA TRP A 87 -2.74 -0.55 8.35
C TRP A 87 -1.86 -1.78 8.44
N LEU A 88 -1.18 -1.98 9.58
CA LEU A 88 -0.38 -3.18 9.84
C LEU A 88 -1.21 -4.47 9.76
N ALA A 89 -2.45 -4.44 10.27
CA ALA A 89 -3.35 -5.59 10.20
C ALA A 89 -3.67 -5.96 8.74
N LEU A 90 -3.98 -4.95 7.90
CA LEU A 90 -4.22 -5.16 6.47
C LEU A 90 -2.96 -5.67 5.76
N GLU A 91 -1.80 -5.08 6.02
CA GLU A 91 -0.52 -5.54 5.47
C GLU A 91 -0.24 -7.01 5.82
N GLY A 92 -0.44 -7.40 7.07
CA GLY A 92 -0.26 -8.79 7.51
C GLY A 92 -1.21 -9.76 6.79
N GLN A 93 -2.45 -9.35 6.56
CA GLN A 93 -3.42 -10.16 5.82
C GLN A 93 -3.03 -10.29 4.33
N VAL A 94 -2.62 -9.19 3.68
CA VAL A 94 -2.16 -9.20 2.28
C VAL A 94 -0.90 -10.05 2.13
N GLN A 95 0.04 -9.98 3.07
CA GLN A 95 1.22 -10.84 3.11
C GLN A 95 0.85 -12.31 3.25
N SER A 96 -0.14 -12.64 4.08
CA SER A 96 -0.63 -14.02 4.21
C SER A 96 -1.15 -14.55 2.88
N TRP A 97 -1.97 -13.77 2.15
CA TRP A 97 -2.44 -14.15 0.82
C TRP A 97 -1.28 -14.25 -0.18
N GLY A 98 -0.38 -13.27 -0.19
CA GLY A 98 0.76 -13.26 -1.10
C GLY A 98 1.71 -14.44 -0.91
N ARG A 99 1.99 -14.81 0.35
CA ARG A 99 2.84 -15.97 0.67
C ARG A 99 2.20 -17.32 0.34
N SER A 100 0.87 -17.35 0.22
CA SER A 100 0.14 -18.56 -0.20
C SER A 100 0.19 -18.80 -1.72
N CYS A 101 0.72 -17.87 -2.52
CA CYS A 101 0.86 -18.03 -3.97
C CYS A 101 1.67 -19.27 -4.34
N THR A 102 1.17 -20.03 -5.29
CA THR A 102 1.87 -21.18 -5.91
C THR A 102 2.55 -20.77 -7.21
N ALA A 103 3.10 -21.72 -7.96
CA ALA A 103 3.83 -21.42 -9.20
C ALA A 103 2.98 -20.73 -10.29
N SER A 104 1.66 -20.94 -10.27
CA SER A 104 0.72 -20.35 -11.24
C SER A 104 -0.05 -19.14 -10.71
N ASP A 105 0.21 -18.75 -9.44
CA ASP A 105 -0.55 -17.70 -8.77
C ASP A 105 0.24 -16.41 -8.77
N THR A 106 -0.47 -15.28 -8.82
CA THR A 106 0.12 -13.96 -8.64
C THR A 106 -0.88 -13.06 -7.90
N LEU A 107 -0.44 -12.46 -6.81
CA LEU A 107 -1.17 -11.38 -6.15
C LEU A 107 -0.53 -10.04 -6.52
N TYR A 108 -1.22 -9.23 -7.32
CA TYR A 108 -0.85 -7.86 -7.60
C TYR A 108 -1.39 -6.96 -6.52
N VAL A 109 -0.57 -6.03 -6.04
CA VAL A 109 -0.88 -5.10 -4.95
C VAL A 109 -0.54 -3.69 -5.38
N VAL A 110 -1.48 -2.78 -5.25
CA VAL A 110 -1.26 -1.33 -5.35
C VAL A 110 -1.59 -0.71 -4.02
N LYS A 111 -0.69 0.07 -3.45
CA LYS A 111 -0.89 0.80 -2.19
C LYS A 111 -0.65 2.29 -2.41
N GLY A 112 -1.45 3.13 -1.80
CA GLY A 112 -1.26 4.58 -1.91
C GLY A 112 -1.92 5.38 -0.80
N GLY A 113 -1.62 6.68 -0.80
CA GLY A 113 -2.27 7.66 0.03
C GLY A 113 -2.82 8.81 -0.83
N THR A 114 -3.92 9.39 -0.41
CA THR A 114 -4.60 10.46 -1.16
C THR A 114 -3.85 11.78 -1.03
N ILE A 115 -3.21 12.20 -2.11
CA ILE A 115 -2.41 13.44 -2.15
C ILE A 115 -2.70 14.32 -3.37
N ASP A 116 -3.64 13.93 -4.22
CA ASP A 116 -3.91 14.59 -5.50
C ASP A 116 -5.02 15.65 -5.41
N LYS A 117 -6.04 15.36 -4.61
CA LYS A 117 -7.18 16.26 -4.38
C LYS A 117 -6.99 16.94 -3.03
N GLU A 118 -7.08 18.29 -2.99
CA GLU A 118 -6.82 19.08 -1.78
C GLU A 118 -7.74 18.67 -0.61
N GLU A 119 -8.98 18.35 -0.88
CA GLU A 119 -9.97 17.90 0.11
C GLU A 119 -9.62 16.54 0.73
N GLN A 120 -8.72 15.79 0.09
CA GLN A 120 -8.23 14.49 0.54
C GLN A 120 -6.83 14.58 1.19
N VAL A 121 -6.28 15.78 1.31
CA VAL A 121 -5.07 16.07 2.08
C VAL A 121 -5.46 16.51 3.48
N LYS A 122 -4.90 15.88 4.49
CA LYS A 122 -5.20 16.19 5.90
C LYS A 122 -4.50 17.48 6.36
N GLU A 123 -3.22 17.58 6.03
CA GLU A 123 -2.35 18.74 6.33
C GLU A 123 -1.06 18.63 5.49
N TYR A 124 -0.25 19.68 5.56
CA TYR A 124 1.08 19.71 4.95
C TYR A 124 2.16 19.81 6.03
N ILE A 125 3.18 18.97 5.95
CA ILE A 125 4.33 18.93 6.85
C ILE A 125 5.65 19.15 6.11
N GLY A 126 6.77 19.09 6.82
CA GLY A 126 8.09 19.42 6.31
C GLY A 126 8.45 20.88 6.55
N GLY A 127 9.74 21.23 6.38
CA GLY A 127 10.23 22.58 6.67
C GLY A 127 9.60 23.65 5.77
N ASP A 128 9.29 23.30 4.54
CA ASP A 128 8.66 24.14 3.51
C ASP A 128 7.15 23.86 3.35
N ARG A 129 6.57 22.99 4.20
CA ARG A 129 5.17 22.53 4.12
C ARG A 129 4.84 21.86 2.77
N SER A 130 5.82 21.27 2.11
CA SER A 130 5.65 20.69 0.79
C SER A 130 5.15 19.25 0.80
N LYS A 131 5.17 18.56 1.95
CA LYS A 131 4.79 17.18 2.08
C LYS A 131 3.32 17.04 2.50
N PRO A 132 2.42 16.59 1.61
CA PRO A 132 1.05 16.31 1.97
C PRO A 132 0.97 15.09 2.89
N VAL A 133 0.12 15.18 3.90
CA VAL A 133 -0.30 14.06 4.73
C VAL A 133 -1.61 13.53 4.16
N PRO A 134 -1.69 12.29 3.70
CA PRO A 134 -2.92 11.72 3.20
C PRO A 134 -4.03 11.71 4.25
N LYS A 135 -5.25 12.03 3.84
CA LYS A 135 -6.44 11.86 4.67
C LYS A 135 -6.95 10.43 4.64
N TYR A 136 -6.67 9.72 3.55
CA TYR A 136 -7.01 8.31 3.38
C TYR A 136 -5.82 7.55 2.81
N TYR A 137 -5.77 6.25 3.16
CA TYR A 137 -4.88 5.28 2.53
C TYR A 137 -5.71 4.16 1.91
N TYR A 138 -5.18 3.57 0.86
CA TYR A 138 -5.87 2.52 0.12
C TYR A 138 -4.94 1.40 -0.32
N MET A 139 -5.54 0.23 -0.57
CA MET A 139 -4.93 -0.87 -1.31
C MET A 139 -5.91 -1.38 -2.36
N ALA A 140 -5.42 -1.66 -3.56
CA ALA A 140 -6.11 -2.41 -4.60
C ALA A 140 -5.40 -3.73 -4.81
N LEU A 141 -6.14 -4.83 -4.83
CA LEU A 141 -5.61 -6.18 -4.94
C LEU A 141 -6.26 -6.90 -6.13
N LEU A 142 -5.43 -7.51 -6.98
CA LEU A 142 -5.85 -8.42 -8.02
C LEU A 142 -5.14 -9.75 -7.83
N PHE A 143 -5.88 -10.81 -7.57
CA PHE A 143 -5.33 -12.16 -7.43
C PHE A 143 -5.63 -12.97 -8.68
N LYS A 144 -4.58 -13.40 -9.37
CA LYS A 144 -4.62 -14.34 -10.48
C LYS A 144 -4.27 -15.73 -9.97
N LYS A 145 -5.15 -16.72 -10.21
CA LYS A 145 -4.92 -18.12 -9.91
C LYS A 145 -5.20 -18.98 -11.15
N GLY A 146 -4.15 -19.39 -11.83
CA GLY A 146 -4.31 -19.95 -13.17
C GLY A 146 -4.99 -18.95 -14.11
N ASP A 147 -6.13 -19.33 -14.67
CA ASP A 147 -6.95 -18.45 -15.53
C ASP A 147 -8.07 -17.73 -14.79
N SER A 148 -8.17 -17.92 -13.48
CA SER A 148 -9.19 -17.29 -12.65
C SER A 148 -8.64 -16.02 -11.98
N PHE A 149 -9.51 -15.02 -11.84
CA PHE A 149 -9.19 -13.75 -11.23
C PHE A 149 -10.19 -13.39 -10.14
N LYS A 150 -9.75 -12.64 -9.15
CA LYS A 150 -10.60 -11.95 -8.18
C LYS A 150 -9.93 -10.64 -7.76
N ALA A 151 -10.73 -9.62 -7.50
CA ALA A 151 -10.25 -8.31 -7.06
C ALA A 151 -10.96 -7.88 -5.77
N ILE A 152 -10.33 -7.00 -5.02
CA ILE A 152 -10.87 -6.32 -3.85
C ILE A 152 -10.04 -5.08 -3.58
N ALA A 153 -10.66 -4.05 -3.05
CA ALA A 153 -9.97 -2.86 -2.60
C ALA A 153 -10.26 -2.59 -1.12
N PHE A 154 -9.43 -1.74 -0.52
CA PHE A 154 -9.57 -1.27 0.86
C PHE A 154 -9.36 0.23 0.91
N TRP A 155 -10.21 0.92 1.69
CA TRP A 155 -10.15 2.35 1.89
C TRP A 155 -10.20 2.68 3.38
N MET A 156 -9.18 3.36 3.88
CA MET A 156 -9.01 3.60 5.31
C MET A 156 -8.79 5.08 5.61
N GLU A 157 -9.60 5.65 6.49
CA GLU A 157 -9.35 6.98 7.00
C GLU A 157 -8.11 6.99 7.89
N HIS A 158 -7.22 7.95 7.62
CA HIS A 158 -5.98 8.13 8.38
C HIS A 158 -6.26 8.86 9.69
N THR A 159 -6.63 8.11 10.71
CA THR A 159 -6.91 8.62 12.06
C THR A 159 -5.78 8.30 13.03
N ASP A 160 -5.77 8.96 14.19
CA ASP A 160 -4.87 8.64 15.31
C ASP A 160 -5.62 7.92 16.46
N ASN A 161 -6.79 7.41 16.17
CA ASN A 161 -7.57 6.67 17.14
C ASN A 161 -6.87 5.35 17.50
N LYS A 162 -6.90 4.98 18.77
CA LYS A 162 -6.43 3.65 19.18
C LYS A 162 -7.19 2.59 18.41
N PRO A 163 -6.49 1.60 17.83
CA PRO A 163 -7.16 0.51 17.12
C PRO A 163 -8.12 -0.23 18.06
N ALA A 164 -9.23 -0.68 17.51
CA ALA A 164 -10.14 -1.56 18.23
C ALA A 164 -9.41 -2.84 18.67
N LYS A 165 -9.88 -3.47 19.76
CA LYS A 165 -9.32 -4.77 20.22
C LYS A 165 -9.36 -5.83 19.13
N THR A 166 -10.38 -5.78 18.27
CA THR A 166 -10.53 -6.65 17.11
C THR A 166 -10.73 -5.76 15.90
N ILE A 167 -9.83 -5.85 14.95
CA ILE A 167 -9.90 -5.13 13.67
C ILE A 167 -10.62 -6.02 12.68
N LYS A 168 -11.75 -5.56 12.19
CA LYS A 168 -12.51 -6.23 11.12
C LYS A 168 -12.14 -5.60 9.79
N LEU A 169 -11.25 -6.22 9.03
CA LEU A 169 -10.77 -5.67 7.76
C LEU A 169 -11.89 -5.55 6.72
N VAL A 170 -12.93 -6.39 6.83
CA VAL A 170 -14.11 -6.32 5.95
C VAL A 170 -14.83 -4.97 6.01
N ASP A 171 -14.76 -4.26 7.14
CA ASP A 171 -15.39 -2.94 7.30
C ASP A 171 -14.75 -1.84 6.42
N TYR A 172 -13.57 -2.12 5.87
CA TYR A 172 -12.80 -1.22 4.99
C TYR A 172 -12.81 -1.67 3.52
N ALA A 173 -13.43 -2.81 3.23
CA ALA A 173 -13.46 -3.39 1.89
C ALA A 173 -14.45 -2.67 0.98
N LEU A 174 -14.09 -2.52 -0.28
CA LEU A 174 -14.92 -1.98 -1.35
C LEU A 174 -14.54 -2.61 -2.70
N SER A 175 -15.30 -2.32 -3.75
CA SER A 175 -14.98 -2.73 -5.11
C SER A 175 -13.84 -1.89 -5.68
N ILE A 176 -13.25 -2.33 -6.79
CA ILE A 176 -12.25 -1.54 -7.50
C ILE A 176 -12.90 -0.28 -8.07
N ASP A 177 -14.08 -0.37 -8.72
CA ASP A 177 -14.83 0.78 -9.24
C ASP A 177 -15.04 1.87 -8.17
N GLU A 178 -15.47 1.46 -6.95
CA GLU A 178 -15.64 2.41 -5.85
C GLU A 178 -14.34 3.07 -5.42
N LEU A 179 -13.20 2.34 -5.50
CA LEU A 179 -11.89 2.91 -5.23
C LEU A 179 -11.46 3.88 -6.32
N GLU A 180 -11.73 3.58 -7.58
CA GLU A 180 -11.46 4.44 -8.74
C GLU A 180 -12.22 5.75 -8.67
N GLU A 181 -13.50 5.70 -8.33
CA GLU A 181 -14.31 6.92 -8.10
C GLU A 181 -13.70 7.82 -7.02
N LYS A 182 -13.18 7.23 -5.94
CA LYS A 182 -12.55 7.96 -4.83
C LYS A 182 -11.19 8.55 -5.20
N THR A 183 -10.38 7.81 -5.94
CA THR A 183 -8.99 8.17 -6.23
C THR A 183 -8.81 8.89 -7.57
N GLY A 184 -9.64 8.57 -8.57
CA GLY A 184 -9.45 8.97 -9.95
C GLY A 184 -8.30 8.24 -10.61
N ILE A 185 -7.92 7.08 -10.11
CA ILE A 185 -6.89 6.19 -10.66
C ILE A 185 -7.58 5.01 -11.28
N ASP A 186 -7.24 4.69 -12.51
CA ASP A 186 -7.62 3.49 -13.22
C ASP A 186 -6.68 2.35 -12.79
N PHE A 187 -7.23 1.31 -12.12
CA PHE A 187 -6.46 0.19 -11.62
C PHE A 187 -6.53 -0.99 -12.60
N PHE A 188 -5.41 -1.67 -12.77
CA PHE A 188 -5.30 -2.87 -13.59
C PHE A 188 -5.67 -2.71 -15.08
N PRO A 189 -5.39 -1.57 -15.75
CA PRO A 189 -5.83 -1.24 -17.11
C PRO A 189 -5.24 -2.15 -18.20
N SER A 190 -4.47 -3.15 -17.84
CA SER A 190 -3.94 -4.17 -18.77
C SER A 190 -4.82 -5.40 -18.88
N LEU A 191 -5.92 -5.47 -18.12
CA LEU A 191 -6.91 -6.51 -18.25
C LEU A 191 -7.73 -6.30 -19.56
N ASN A 192 -8.36 -7.36 -20.03
CA ASN A 192 -9.34 -7.22 -21.11
C ASN A 192 -10.60 -6.54 -20.57
N ASP A 193 -11.15 -5.56 -21.29
CA ASP A 193 -12.27 -4.72 -20.86
C ASP A 193 -13.45 -5.50 -20.23
N ASN A 194 -13.83 -6.65 -20.84
CA ASN A 194 -14.93 -7.46 -20.30
C ASN A 194 -14.59 -8.11 -18.95
N LEU A 195 -13.33 -8.52 -18.77
CA LEU A 195 -12.84 -9.10 -17.52
C LEU A 195 -12.65 -8.01 -16.47
N GLU A 196 -12.08 -6.90 -16.86
CA GLU A 196 -11.85 -5.71 -16.03
C GLU A 196 -13.18 -5.23 -15.44
N ASN A 197 -14.14 -4.85 -16.28
CA ASN A 197 -15.47 -4.41 -15.85
C ASN A 197 -16.17 -5.40 -14.90
N ALA A 198 -16.04 -6.71 -15.15
CA ALA A 198 -16.66 -7.72 -14.30
C ALA A 198 -15.99 -7.89 -12.92
N LEU A 199 -14.66 -7.70 -12.86
CA LEU A 199 -13.87 -7.84 -11.63
C LEU A 199 -13.96 -6.59 -10.75
N GLU A 200 -14.08 -5.44 -11.36
CA GLU A 200 -14.01 -4.15 -10.68
C GLU A 200 -15.36 -3.73 -10.09
N ALA A 201 -16.45 -4.13 -10.72
CA ALA A 201 -17.81 -3.79 -10.27
C ALA A 201 -18.19 -4.39 -8.92
N THR A 202 -17.60 -5.52 -8.53
CA THR A 202 -18.01 -6.24 -7.31
C THR A 202 -16.84 -6.98 -6.64
N TYR A 203 -16.99 -7.31 -5.36
CA TYR A 203 -16.09 -8.18 -4.65
C TYR A 203 -16.86 -9.19 -3.78
N SER A 204 -16.20 -10.27 -3.40
CA SER A 204 -16.74 -11.27 -2.48
C SER A 204 -15.77 -11.50 -1.33
N THR A 205 -16.18 -11.14 -0.12
CA THR A 205 -15.37 -11.36 1.10
C THR A 205 -15.04 -12.83 1.32
N LYS A 206 -15.97 -13.74 0.98
CA LYS A 206 -15.78 -15.20 1.08
C LYS A 206 -14.66 -15.72 0.17
N ALA A 207 -14.33 -14.99 -0.89
CA ALA A 207 -13.22 -15.35 -1.78
C ALA A 207 -11.85 -15.04 -1.17
N TRP A 208 -11.79 -14.27 -0.08
CA TRP A 208 -10.55 -13.84 0.58
C TRP A 208 -10.46 -14.43 1.99
N PRO A 209 -9.78 -15.58 2.17
CA PRO A 209 -9.70 -16.28 3.46
C PRO A 209 -9.16 -15.37 4.57
N GLY A 210 -9.80 -15.40 5.74
CA GLY A 210 -9.39 -14.60 6.90
C GLY A 210 -9.81 -13.12 6.87
N LEU A 211 -10.68 -12.73 5.93
CA LEU A 211 -11.20 -11.37 5.86
C LEU A 211 -12.41 -11.15 6.79
N GLU A 212 -13.14 -12.21 7.15
CA GLU A 212 -14.34 -12.17 8.01
C GLU A 212 -14.01 -11.97 9.49
#